data_4ad663cb4604455e1745e9d73fc54594
#
_entry.id   4ad663cb4604455e1745e9d73fc54594
#
_cell.length_a   1.000
_cell.length_b   1.000
_cell.length_c   1.000
_cell.angle_alpha   90.00
_cell.angle_beta   90.00
_cell.angle_gamma   90.00
#
_symmetry.space_group_name_H-M   'P 1'
#
loop_
_entity.id
_entity.type
_entity.pdbx_description
1 polymer ?
#
loop_
_entity_poly.entity_id
_entity_poly.type
_entity_poly.pdbx_seq_one_letter_code
_entity_poly.pdbx_strand_id
1 'polypeptide(L)'
;MCAERARGGKPAPLRVVLCWHMHQPQYRDVQARRYALPWTYLHAIKDYVDMVAHLESAPGARVVVNFAPVLLEQIDDYARQVRDNLDHGAGIRDPLLAALAAETPPAGEAERLQLAEACLKANQKHLIEPYPDYRMLTQMVHWLREHPAGLAYQSEGFFADLVTWYHLAWLGETVRREDGRVCALMEKGRGFDLHDRRTLLTVIGEILASVLPRYRRLAEAGRVELAFSPYAHPIVPLLLDLRAAREALPEAPLPAAKAYPGGEERVRWHLDRGMAVFEHHFGRKPLGCWPSEGGLSTATVRLLSEHGIRWTASGETVLANSLREAGALEEGEDRRWLHRPYRVEKTDTTCFFRDDGLSDAIGFKYADWHADDAVGEFVHHLETIAARGVDADTVVSVILDGENAWEYYPANGYHFLNALYARLSDHPLIEMTTFADCVQAIPQPRSLSRLVAGSWVYGTFSTWIGDKDKNRGWELLIEAKQHLDKAIRDGRLGGEHLELALEQLAICEGSDWCWWFGDYNPAVAVSDFERLYRHHLAVLYELMGEPVPEVLSRVFTHGGGHPAAGGTMRRGSEDHQ
;
A
#
# COMPACT_ATOMS: atom_id res chain seq x y z
N MET A 1 -36.46 -33.80 -40.75
CA MET A 1 -35.97 -33.47 -39.41
C MET A 1 -34.73 -32.64 -39.61
N CYS A 2 -34.90 -31.30 -39.58
CA CYS A 2 -33.80 -30.36 -39.72
C CYS A 2 -33.08 -30.23 -38.35
N ALA A 3 -31.77 -30.52 -38.33
CA ALA A 3 -30.92 -30.20 -37.22
C ALA A 3 -30.73 -28.66 -37.18
N GLU A 4 -31.21 -28.02 -36.14
CA GLU A 4 -30.86 -26.62 -35.80
C GLU A 4 -29.35 -26.54 -35.58
N ARG A 5 -28.66 -25.94 -36.54
CA ARG A 5 -27.27 -25.49 -36.34
C ARG A 5 -27.30 -24.40 -35.29
N ALA A 6 -26.77 -24.68 -34.12
CA ALA A 6 -26.46 -23.68 -33.12
C ALA A 6 -25.68 -22.54 -33.80
N ARG A 7 -26.19 -21.32 -33.71
CA ARG A 7 -25.48 -20.11 -34.14
C ARG A 7 -24.23 -19.97 -33.30
N GLY A 8 -23.07 -20.18 -33.91
CA GLY A 8 -21.77 -19.95 -33.32
C GLY A 8 -21.58 -18.45 -33.02
N GLY A 9 -22.03 -18.02 -31.85
CA GLY A 9 -21.61 -16.75 -31.28
C GLY A 9 -20.12 -16.88 -30.91
N LYS A 10 -19.33 -15.81 -31.10
CA LYS A 10 -17.98 -15.76 -30.52
C LYS A 10 -18.08 -16.07 -29.02
N PRO A 11 -17.19 -16.90 -28.46
CA PRO A 11 -17.18 -17.11 -27.02
C PRO A 11 -17.03 -15.76 -26.30
N ALA A 12 -17.71 -15.59 -25.17
CA ALA A 12 -17.58 -14.38 -24.37
C ALA A 12 -16.10 -14.24 -23.94
N PRO A 13 -15.55 -13.02 -23.97
CA PRO A 13 -14.19 -12.81 -23.53
C PRO A 13 -14.06 -13.07 -22.03
N LEU A 14 -12.87 -13.51 -21.60
CA LEU A 14 -12.52 -13.67 -20.20
C LEU A 14 -12.39 -12.28 -19.56
N ARG A 15 -13.21 -11.99 -18.55
CA ARG A 15 -13.07 -10.75 -17.77
C ARG A 15 -11.88 -10.84 -16.84
N VAL A 16 -10.98 -9.87 -16.95
CA VAL A 16 -9.78 -9.74 -16.11
C VAL A 16 -9.81 -8.38 -15.43
N VAL A 17 -9.74 -8.38 -14.12
CA VAL A 17 -9.61 -7.18 -13.30
C VAL A 17 -8.20 -7.12 -12.74
N LEU A 18 -7.44 -6.08 -13.12
CA LEU A 18 -6.20 -5.71 -12.47
C LEU A 18 -6.52 -4.67 -11.41
N CYS A 19 -6.19 -4.94 -10.15
CA CYS A 19 -6.44 -4.05 -9.02
C CYS A 19 -5.12 -3.72 -8.32
N TRP A 20 -4.75 -2.44 -8.34
CA TRP A 20 -3.54 -1.90 -7.75
C TRP A 20 -3.86 -1.22 -6.44
N HIS A 21 -3.29 -1.70 -5.34
CA HIS A 21 -3.46 -1.13 -4.01
C HIS A 21 -2.34 -0.14 -3.70
N MET A 22 -2.70 1.11 -3.41
CA MET A 22 -1.79 2.19 -3.06
C MET A 22 -1.93 2.51 -1.58
N HIS A 23 -0.89 2.23 -0.81
CA HIS A 23 -0.92 2.42 0.63
C HIS A 23 0.45 2.80 1.19
N GLN A 24 0.44 3.76 2.10
CA GLN A 24 1.53 4.05 3.02
C GLN A 24 0.94 4.44 4.38
N PRO A 25 1.49 3.94 5.50
CA PRO A 25 0.99 4.29 6.83
C PRO A 25 1.24 5.77 7.16
N GLN A 26 0.68 6.23 8.27
CA GLN A 26 0.94 7.60 8.72
C GLN A 26 2.35 7.73 9.28
N TYR A 27 3.19 8.44 8.54
CA TYR A 27 4.57 8.73 8.95
C TYR A 27 4.74 10.06 9.68
N ARG A 28 3.67 10.86 9.75
CA ARG A 28 3.71 12.19 10.36
C ARG A 28 3.45 12.10 11.85
N ASP A 29 4.33 12.68 12.64
CA ASP A 29 4.02 13.12 14.00
C ASP A 29 3.06 14.30 13.90
N VAL A 30 1.80 14.06 14.25
CA VAL A 30 0.72 15.05 14.13
C VAL A 30 0.98 16.24 15.06
N GLN A 31 1.55 16.01 16.25
CA GLN A 31 1.81 17.04 17.24
C GLN A 31 3.06 17.86 16.89
N ALA A 32 4.19 17.22 16.59
CA ALA A 32 5.41 17.90 16.17
C ALA A 32 5.33 18.39 14.72
N ARG A 33 4.31 18.03 13.97
CA ARG A 33 4.12 18.35 12.55
C ARG A 33 5.32 17.99 11.68
N ARG A 34 6.01 16.90 11.99
CA ARG A 34 7.21 16.43 11.31
C ARG A 34 7.00 15.01 10.77
N TYR A 35 7.56 14.71 9.61
CA TYR A 35 7.61 13.34 9.09
C TYR A 35 8.79 12.58 9.70
N ALA A 36 8.53 11.38 10.22
CA ALA A 36 9.54 10.50 10.76
C ALA A 36 10.23 9.66 9.67
N LEU A 37 9.49 9.31 8.61
CA LEU A 37 9.95 8.52 7.48
C LEU A 37 9.46 9.14 6.16
N PRO A 38 10.24 9.08 5.08
CA PRO A 38 9.99 9.81 3.83
C PRO A 38 9.15 9.05 2.80
N TRP A 39 8.69 7.84 3.12
CA TRP A 39 8.21 6.89 2.12
C TRP A 39 7.02 7.40 1.31
N THR A 40 6.10 8.16 1.92
CA THR A 40 4.94 8.68 1.21
C THR A 40 5.31 9.50 -0.02
N TYR A 41 6.18 10.51 0.12
CA TYR A 41 6.52 11.32 -1.06
C TYR A 41 7.43 10.58 -2.03
N LEU A 42 8.32 9.72 -1.54
CA LEU A 42 9.20 8.92 -2.39
C LEU A 42 8.40 7.97 -3.29
N HIS A 43 7.43 7.24 -2.73
CA HIS A 43 6.55 6.41 -3.55
C HIS A 43 5.64 7.24 -4.46
N ALA A 44 5.21 8.43 -4.04
CA ALA A 44 4.41 9.29 -4.90
C ALA A 44 5.17 9.78 -6.14
N ILE A 45 6.45 10.16 -5.97
CA ILE A 45 7.28 10.63 -7.10
C ILE A 45 7.91 9.50 -7.93
N LYS A 46 7.85 8.25 -7.46
CA LYS A 46 8.38 7.07 -8.14
C LYS A 46 7.26 6.21 -8.71
N ASP A 47 6.50 5.56 -7.85
CA ASP A 47 5.58 4.50 -8.23
C ASP A 47 4.22 5.05 -8.67
N TYR A 48 3.58 5.91 -7.86
CA TYR A 48 2.23 6.37 -8.18
C TYR A 48 2.19 7.24 -9.43
N VAL A 49 3.25 8.03 -9.70
CA VAL A 49 3.38 8.82 -10.93
C VAL A 49 3.61 7.94 -12.15
N ASP A 50 4.42 6.88 -12.05
CA ASP A 50 4.65 5.94 -13.14
C ASP A 50 3.39 5.12 -13.45
N MET A 51 2.73 4.60 -12.41
CA MET A 51 1.50 3.82 -12.57
C MET A 51 0.41 4.61 -13.30
N VAL A 52 0.20 5.89 -12.98
CA VAL A 52 -0.78 6.71 -13.70
C VAL A 52 -0.32 7.05 -15.13
N ALA A 53 0.98 7.26 -15.36
CA ALA A 53 1.53 7.55 -16.68
C ALA A 53 1.37 6.35 -17.63
N HIS A 54 1.62 5.13 -17.16
CA HIS A 54 1.38 3.91 -17.95
C HIS A 54 -0.10 3.76 -18.33
N LEU A 55 -1.02 4.09 -17.43
CA LEU A 55 -2.45 4.08 -17.75
C LEU A 55 -2.81 5.15 -18.76
N GLU A 56 -2.26 6.36 -18.64
CA GLU A 56 -2.48 7.44 -19.61
C GLU A 56 -2.00 7.05 -21.01
N SER A 57 -0.86 6.38 -21.12
CA SER A 57 -0.27 5.94 -22.40
C SER A 57 -0.98 4.72 -23.02
N ALA A 58 -1.81 3.99 -22.27
CA ALA A 58 -2.52 2.79 -22.72
C ALA A 58 -4.06 3.01 -22.78
N PRO A 59 -4.61 3.66 -23.84
CA PRO A 59 -6.02 4.08 -23.88
C PRO A 59 -7.04 2.94 -23.81
N GLY A 60 -6.66 1.72 -24.15
CA GLY A 60 -7.50 0.53 -24.04
C GLY A 60 -7.49 -0.11 -22.65
N ALA A 61 -6.57 0.27 -21.76
CA ALA A 61 -6.48 -0.31 -20.44
C ALA A 61 -7.62 0.17 -19.54
N ARG A 62 -8.24 -0.78 -18.81
CA ARG A 62 -9.22 -0.54 -17.76
C ARG A 62 -8.80 -1.31 -16.51
N VAL A 63 -8.68 -0.61 -15.40
CA VAL A 63 -8.15 -1.17 -14.13
C VAL A 63 -8.90 -0.61 -12.92
N VAL A 64 -8.71 -1.26 -11.78
CA VAL A 64 -9.09 -0.72 -10.47
C VAL A 64 -7.83 -0.18 -9.78
N VAL A 65 -7.93 1.01 -9.20
CA VAL A 65 -6.88 1.58 -8.35
C VAL A 65 -7.49 1.90 -6.99
N ASN A 66 -6.97 1.26 -5.98
CA ASN A 66 -7.40 1.46 -4.60
C ASN A 66 -6.42 2.39 -3.88
N PHE A 67 -6.95 3.32 -3.12
CA PHE A 67 -6.15 4.20 -2.27
C PHE A 67 -6.56 4.09 -0.80
N ALA A 68 -5.57 3.90 0.07
CA ALA A 68 -5.78 4.11 1.48
C ALA A 68 -5.97 5.62 1.76
N PRO A 69 -7.04 6.05 2.46
CA PRO A 69 -7.35 7.48 2.64
C PRO A 69 -6.26 8.25 3.38
N VAL A 70 -5.58 7.62 4.33
CA VAL A 70 -4.43 8.22 5.05
C VAL A 70 -3.27 8.57 4.11
N LEU A 71 -3.09 7.85 3.02
CA LEU A 71 -2.12 8.16 1.97
C LEU A 71 -2.51 9.42 1.20
N LEU A 72 -3.79 9.57 0.85
CA LEU A 72 -4.30 10.74 0.11
C LEU A 72 -4.01 12.05 0.86
N GLU A 73 -4.27 12.07 2.16
CA GLU A 73 -4.02 13.25 3.00
C GLU A 73 -2.52 13.58 3.11
N GLN A 74 -1.66 12.56 3.17
CA GLN A 74 -0.21 12.77 3.21
C GLN A 74 0.33 13.31 1.89
N ILE A 75 -0.10 12.78 0.73
CA ILE A 75 0.32 13.30 -0.59
C ILE A 75 -0.07 14.76 -0.73
N ASP A 76 -1.31 15.13 -0.36
CA ASP A 76 -1.78 16.51 -0.41
C ASP A 76 -1.00 17.43 0.55
N ASP A 77 -0.66 16.94 1.74
CA ASP A 77 0.17 17.66 2.70
C ASP A 77 1.57 17.94 2.16
N TYR A 78 2.23 16.95 1.54
CA TYR A 78 3.53 17.14 0.88
C TYR A 78 3.44 18.13 -0.28
N ALA A 79 2.42 18.03 -1.13
CA ALA A 79 2.21 18.96 -2.25
C ALA A 79 2.08 20.41 -1.76
N ARG A 80 1.31 20.63 -0.68
CA ARG A 80 1.18 21.96 -0.05
C ARG A 80 2.50 22.48 0.50
N GLN A 81 3.25 21.64 1.24
CA GLN A 81 4.54 22.03 1.82
C GLN A 81 5.56 22.46 0.76
N VAL A 82 5.68 21.70 -0.33
CA VAL A 82 6.61 22.04 -1.42
C VAL A 82 6.20 23.34 -2.10
N ARG A 83 4.92 23.53 -2.39
CA ARG A 83 4.40 24.79 -2.94
C ARG A 83 4.68 25.97 -2.02
N ASP A 84 4.35 25.86 -0.72
CA ASP A 84 4.57 26.93 0.24
C ASP A 84 6.06 27.26 0.42
N ASN A 85 6.94 26.27 0.28
CA ASN A 85 8.38 26.48 0.27
C ASN A 85 8.84 27.25 -0.98
N LEU A 86 8.40 26.84 -2.16
CA LEU A 86 8.78 27.48 -3.44
C LEU A 86 8.24 28.91 -3.53
N ASP A 87 7.01 29.16 -3.09
CA ASP A 87 6.33 30.45 -3.20
C ASP A 87 6.71 31.43 -2.08
N HIS A 88 6.94 30.95 -0.86
CA HIS A 88 7.05 31.79 0.35
C HIS A 88 8.27 31.48 1.21
N GLY A 89 9.11 30.48 0.84
CA GLY A 89 10.26 30.06 1.64
C GLY A 89 9.87 29.37 2.96
N ALA A 90 8.64 28.83 3.06
CA ALA A 90 8.21 28.09 4.25
C ALA A 90 9.04 26.81 4.44
N GLY A 91 9.28 26.42 5.70
CA GLY A 91 10.05 25.20 6.00
C GLY A 91 9.30 23.93 5.59
N ILE A 92 10.01 22.97 5.01
CA ILE A 92 9.50 21.63 4.73
C ILE A 92 9.67 20.77 5.98
N ARG A 93 8.65 19.97 6.32
CA ARG A 93 8.59 19.18 7.55
C ARG A 93 9.24 17.80 7.46
N ASP A 94 9.46 17.31 6.25
CA ASP A 94 10.25 16.11 6.00
C ASP A 94 11.73 16.46 5.98
N PRO A 95 12.59 15.84 6.83
CA PRO A 95 14.00 16.20 6.94
C PRO A 95 14.80 16.01 5.65
N LEU A 96 14.48 14.97 4.88
CA LEU A 96 15.22 14.62 3.67
C LEU A 96 14.84 15.56 2.52
N LEU A 97 13.56 15.84 2.35
CA LEU A 97 13.07 16.80 1.37
C LEU A 97 13.46 18.24 1.75
N ALA A 98 13.50 18.56 3.05
CA ALA A 98 14.02 19.83 3.56
C ALA A 98 15.51 20.00 3.22
N ALA A 99 16.32 18.94 3.28
CA ALA A 99 17.73 18.99 2.92
C ALA A 99 17.94 19.29 1.41
N LEU A 100 17.05 18.82 0.52
CA LEU A 100 17.08 19.20 -0.89
C LEU A 100 16.77 20.69 -1.09
N ALA A 101 15.84 21.25 -0.31
CA ALA A 101 15.42 22.65 -0.38
C ALA A 101 16.41 23.62 0.30
N ALA A 102 17.23 23.16 1.23
CA ALA A 102 18.10 23.98 2.07
C ALA A 102 19.21 24.66 1.25
N GLU A 103 19.56 25.91 1.61
CA GLU A 103 20.69 26.62 0.98
C GLU A 103 22.03 25.94 1.27
N THR A 104 22.21 25.51 2.52
CA THR A 104 23.43 24.84 3.02
C THR A 104 23.07 23.53 3.72
N PRO A 105 23.97 22.53 3.67
CA PRO A 105 23.79 21.29 4.42
C PRO A 105 23.84 21.55 5.94
N PRO A 106 23.41 20.57 6.77
CA PRO A 106 23.50 20.68 8.24
C PRO A 106 24.90 21.04 8.69
N ALA A 107 25.02 21.86 9.76
CA ALA A 107 26.31 22.29 10.31
C ALA A 107 26.95 21.19 11.20
N GLY A 108 26.13 20.41 11.94
CA GLY A 108 26.57 19.39 12.89
C GLY A 108 27.02 18.09 12.21
N GLU A 109 28.11 17.49 12.70
CA GLU A 109 28.62 16.22 12.16
C GLU A 109 27.59 15.07 12.29
N ALA A 110 26.89 15.00 13.41
CA ALA A 110 25.86 13.97 13.64
C ALA A 110 24.69 14.11 12.63
N GLU A 111 24.25 15.34 12.38
CA GLU A 111 23.17 15.64 11.42
C GLU A 111 23.62 15.35 9.97
N ARG A 112 24.89 15.65 9.64
CA ARG A 112 25.48 15.32 8.34
C ARG A 112 25.55 13.82 8.11
N LEU A 113 25.94 13.05 9.15
CA LEU A 113 25.98 11.59 9.05
C LEU A 113 24.56 11.02 8.88
N GLN A 114 23.59 11.50 9.66
CA GLN A 114 22.20 11.08 9.53
C GLN A 114 21.63 11.36 8.12
N LEU A 115 21.92 12.53 7.55
CA LEU A 115 21.51 12.87 6.19
C LEU A 115 22.15 11.94 5.16
N ALA A 116 23.46 11.68 5.30
CA ALA A 116 24.18 10.79 4.39
C ALA A 116 23.64 9.35 4.47
N GLU A 117 23.38 8.85 5.67
CA GLU A 117 22.80 7.51 5.89
C GLU A 117 21.36 7.41 5.37
N ALA A 118 20.56 8.47 5.49
CA ALA A 118 19.21 8.53 4.91
C ALA A 118 19.25 8.36 3.38
N CYS A 119 20.25 8.94 2.72
CA CYS A 119 20.46 8.81 1.27
C CYS A 119 20.99 7.44 0.83
N LEU A 120 21.25 6.50 1.73
CA LEU A 120 21.52 5.09 1.41
C LEU A 120 20.25 4.23 1.33
N LYS A 121 19.10 4.73 1.78
CA LYS A 121 17.83 3.99 1.79
C LYS A 121 17.24 3.94 0.37
N ALA A 122 17.87 3.16 -0.51
CA ALA A 122 17.47 2.94 -1.89
C ALA A 122 17.91 1.53 -2.34
N ASN A 123 17.17 0.92 -3.26
CA ASN A 123 17.53 -0.38 -3.79
C ASN A 123 18.90 -0.33 -4.48
N GLN A 124 19.86 -1.14 -4.01
CA GLN A 124 21.23 -1.15 -4.49
C GLN A 124 21.29 -1.43 -6.00
N LYS A 125 20.61 -2.49 -6.45
CA LYS A 125 20.67 -2.99 -7.85
C LYS A 125 19.98 -2.04 -8.84
N HIS A 126 18.83 -1.47 -8.46
CA HIS A 126 17.95 -0.76 -9.38
C HIS A 126 17.95 0.77 -9.23
N LEU A 127 18.33 1.31 -8.06
CA LEU A 127 18.34 2.75 -7.81
C LEU A 127 19.75 3.34 -7.58
N ILE A 128 20.76 2.53 -7.21
CA ILE A 128 22.12 3.02 -6.94
C ILE A 128 23.07 2.63 -8.07
N GLU A 129 23.18 1.34 -8.40
CA GLU A 129 24.15 0.84 -9.38
C GLU A 129 24.02 1.40 -10.79
N PRO A 130 22.81 1.73 -11.30
CA PRO A 130 22.66 2.29 -12.64
C PRO A 130 23.29 3.69 -12.81
N TYR A 131 23.53 4.42 -11.70
CA TYR A 131 24.01 5.79 -11.71
C TYR A 131 25.44 5.87 -11.15
N PRO A 132 26.49 5.95 -11.99
CA PRO A 132 27.89 5.91 -11.55
C PRO A 132 28.25 6.98 -10.51
N ASP A 133 27.74 8.23 -10.67
CA ASP A 133 28.03 9.32 -9.75
C ASP A 133 27.35 9.08 -8.39
N TYR A 134 26.09 8.63 -8.38
CA TYR A 134 25.40 8.28 -7.14
C TYR A 134 26.05 7.09 -6.43
N ARG A 135 26.42 6.04 -7.18
CA ARG A 135 27.14 4.88 -6.64
C ARG A 135 28.46 5.28 -5.97
N MET A 136 29.21 6.21 -6.58
CA MET A 136 30.46 6.72 -6.00
C MET A 136 30.18 7.45 -4.68
N LEU A 137 29.17 8.31 -4.64
CA LEU A 137 28.75 9.03 -3.43
C LEU A 137 28.33 8.06 -2.30
N THR A 138 27.56 7.02 -2.60
CA THR A 138 27.15 6.02 -1.62
C THR A 138 28.33 5.20 -1.08
N GLN A 139 29.33 4.87 -1.91
CA GLN A 139 30.57 4.25 -1.46
C GLN A 139 31.33 5.15 -0.47
N MET A 140 31.38 6.45 -0.71
CA MET A 140 31.98 7.42 0.23
C MET A 140 31.19 7.47 1.54
N VAL A 141 29.87 7.40 1.51
CA VAL A 141 29.03 7.35 2.74
C VAL A 141 29.33 6.07 3.53
N HIS A 142 29.45 4.92 2.88
CA HIS A 142 29.84 3.68 3.58
C HIS A 142 31.19 3.80 4.27
N TRP A 143 32.18 4.42 3.61
CA TRP A 143 33.49 4.69 4.23
C TRP A 143 33.37 5.65 5.43
N LEU A 144 32.55 6.72 5.31
CA LEU A 144 32.33 7.70 6.38
C LEU A 144 31.65 7.08 7.62
N ARG A 145 30.78 6.08 7.45
CA ARG A 145 30.20 5.34 8.58
C ARG A 145 31.25 4.64 9.43
N GLU A 146 32.30 4.10 8.80
CA GLU A 146 33.42 3.46 9.48
C GLU A 146 34.44 4.49 10.01
N HIS A 147 34.49 5.68 9.41
CA HIS A 147 35.45 6.74 9.69
C HIS A 147 34.76 8.10 9.89
N PRO A 148 33.91 8.29 10.95
CA PRO A 148 33.10 9.49 11.13
C PRO A 148 33.88 10.82 11.13
N ALA A 149 35.15 10.82 11.64
CA ALA A 149 36.02 11.99 11.59
C ALA A 149 36.28 12.52 10.16
N GLY A 150 36.08 11.69 9.13
CA GLY A 150 36.17 12.08 7.75
C GLY A 150 35.10 13.08 7.31
N LEU A 151 33.99 13.21 8.06
CA LEU A 151 32.93 14.18 7.77
C LEU A 151 33.41 15.63 7.85
N ALA A 152 34.39 15.93 8.71
CA ALA A 152 34.99 17.26 8.82
C ALA A 152 35.69 17.73 7.52
N TYR A 153 36.05 16.80 6.66
CA TYR A 153 36.73 17.08 5.37
C TYR A 153 35.78 17.05 4.17
N GLN A 154 34.47 16.73 4.38
CA GLN A 154 33.51 16.73 3.29
C GLN A 154 33.01 18.16 3.01
N SER A 155 33.02 18.52 1.73
CA SER A 155 32.51 19.81 1.26
C SER A 155 30.99 19.88 1.30
N GLU A 156 30.43 21.07 1.27
CA GLU A 156 28.97 21.27 1.09
C GLU A 156 28.48 20.67 -0.24
N GLY A 157 29.30 20.72 -1.31
CA GLY A 157 29.02 20.13 -2.60
C GLY A 157 28.81 18.60 -2.54
N PHE A 158 29.52 17.89 -1.65
CA PHE A 158 29.30 16.45 -1.47
C PHE A 158 27.86 16.16 -1.02
N PHE A 159 27.37 16.89 -0.03
CA PHE A 159 25.99 16.70 0.48
C PHE A 159 24.93 17.18 -0.55
N ALA A 160 25.22 18.26 -1.27
CA ALA A 160 24.33 18.75 -2.32
C ALA A 160 24.19 17.71 -3.44
N ASP A 161 25.29 17.13 -3.90
CA ASP A 161 25.27 16.09 -4.93
C ASP A 161 24.59 14.80 -4.43
N LEU A 162 24.88 14.37 -3.19
CA LEU A 162 24.31 13.18 -2.61
C LEU A 162 22.78 13.27 -2.49
N VAL A 163 22.26 14.38 -1.93
CA VAL A 163 20.82 14.59 -1.77
C VAL A 163 20.13 14.73 -3.13
N THR A 164 20.76 15.40 -4.08
CA THR A 164 20.20 15.56 -5.45
C THR A 164 20.12 14.22 -6.15
N TRP A 165 21.20 13.42 -6.14
CA TRP A 165 21.20 12.09 -6.74
C TRP A 165 20.21 11.14 -6.08
N TYR A 166 20.07 11.19 -4.76
CA TYR A 166 19.06 10.39 -4.06
C TYR A 166 17.67 10.65 -4.63
N HIS A 167 17.28 11.92 -4.78
CA HIS A 167 15.96 12.26 -5.32
C HIS A 167 15.83 11.96 -6.80
N LEU A 168 16.87 12.20 -7.62
CA LEU A 168 16.87 11.84 -9.04
C LEU A 168 16.68 10.34 -9.24
N ALA A 169 17.35 9.50 -8.43
CA ALA A 169 17.21 8.05 -8.48
C ALA A 169 15.81 7.58 -8.06
N TRP A 170 15.18 8.29 -7.13
CA TRP A 170 13.82 8.00 -6.66
C TRP A 170 12.71 8.57 -7.56
N LEU A 171 13.00 9.33 -8.60
CA LEU A 171 11.96 9.72 -9.56
C LEU A 171 11.46 8.51 -10.37
N GLY A 172 10.20 8.55 -10.77
CA GLY A 172 9.63 7.58 -11.69
C GLY A 172 10.38 7.52 -13.03
N GLU A 173 10.39 6.35 -13.64
CA GLU A 173 11.09 6.14 -14.92
C GLU A 173 10.49 7.00 -16.05
N THR A 174 9.16 7.15 -16.05
CA THR A 174 8.48 8.03 -17.03
C THR A 174 8.95 9.47 -16.88
N VAL A 175 9.11 9.96 -15.64
CA VAL A 175 9.59 11.32 -15.37
C VAL A 175 11.05 11.48 -15.81
N ARG A 176 11.92 10.50 -15.49
CA ARG A 176 13.34 10.54 -15.92
C ARG A 176 13.52 10.55 -17.43
N ARG A 177 12.60 9.94 -18.18
CA ARG A 177 12.65 9.88 -19.65
C ARG A 177 12.06 11.11 -20.33
N GLU A 178 11.04 11.72 -19.74
CA GLU A 178 10.19 12.69 -20.44
C GLU A 178 10.40 14.12 -19.96
N ASP A 179 10.81 14.36 -18.71
CA ASP A 179 11.06 15.72 -18.20
C ASP A 179 12.46 16.20 -18.57
N GLY A 180 12.55 17.17 -19.48
CA GLY A 180 13.82 17.71 -19.95
C GLY A 180 14.67 18.35 -18.85
N ARG A 181 14.07 18.85 -17.76
CA ARG A 181 14.79 19.39 -16.59
C ARG A 181 15.53 18.27 -15.86
N VAL A 182 14.85 17.13 -15.67
CA VAL A 182 15.42 15.94 -15.03
C VAL A 182 16.53 15.35 -15.90
N CYS A 183 16.30 15.22 -17.21
CA CYS A 183 17.33 14.77 -18.15
C CYS A 183 18.59 15.64 -18.07
N ALA A 184 18.45 16.97 -18.04
CA ALA A 184 19.57 17.90 -17.94
C ALA A 184 20.33 17.78 -16.60
N LEU A 185 19.62 17.57 -15.47
CA LEU A 185 20.25 17.32 -14.17
C LEU A 185 21.02 15.99 -14.16
N MET A 186 20.44 14.94 -14.70
CA MET A 186 21.12 13.64 -14.81
C MET A 186 22.35 13.70 -15.71
N GLU A 187 22.30 14.44 -16.82
CA GLU A 187 23.44 14.67 -17.72
C GLU A 187 24.54 15.50 -17.04
N LYS A 188 24.16 16.52 -16.23
CA LYS A 188 25.11 17.31 -15.44
C LYS A 188 25.91 16.44 -14.46
N GLY A 189 25.29 15.48 -13.80
CA GLY A 189 25.87 14.42 -13.00
C GLY A 189 26.46 14.84 -11.65
N ARG A 190 27.02 16.04 -11.50
CA ARG A 190 27.67 16.52 -10.28
C ARG A 190 27.80 18.04 -10.23
N GLY A 191 28.10 18.56 -9.02
CA GLY A 191 28.24 20.00 -8.80
C GLY A 191 26.91 20.71 -8.84
N PHE A 192 25.88 20.09 -8.24
CA PHE A 192 24.55 20.66 -8.18
C PHE A 192 24.52 21.85 -7.23
N ASP A 193 24.16 23.00 -7.77
CA ASP A 193 23.97 24.23 -7.01
C ASP A 193 22.53 24.35 -6.46
N LEU A 194 22.22 25.48 -5.81
CA LEU A 194 20.90 25.73 -5.29
C LEU A 194 19.83 25.85 -6.39
N HIS A 195 20.19 26.35 -7.57
CA HIS A 195 19.25 26.47 -8.68
C HIS A 195 18.86 25.08 -9.21
N ASP A 196 19.80 24.16 -9.35
CA ASP A 196 19.56 22.78 -9.75
C ASP A 196 18.62 22.08 -8.76
N ARG A 197 18.91 22.20 -7.46
CA ARG A 197 18.10 21.59 -6.40
C ARG A 197 16.69 22.18 -6.32
N ARG A 198 16.53 23.50 -6.54
CA ARG A 198 15.21 24.14 -6.65
C ARG A 198 14.45 23.68 -7.90
N THR A 199 15.15 23.48 -9.02
CA THR A 199 14.55 22.90 -10.23
C THR A 199 14.02 21.50 -9.96
N LEU A 200 14.79 20.65 -9.31
CA LEU A 200 14.35 19.31 -8.92
C LEU A 200 13.19 19.35 -7.92
N LEU A 201 13.24 20.22 -6.92
CA LEU A 201 12.15 20.42 -5.95
C LEU A 201 10.85 20.88 -6.66
N THR A 202 10.97 21.73 -7.68
CA THR A 202 9.83 22.16 -8.50
C THR A 202 9.19 20.96 -9.22
N VAL A 203 10.00 20.09 -9.84
CA VAL A 203 9.50 18.85 -10.47
C VAL A 203 8.80 17.96 -9.45
N ILE A 204 9.41 17.75 -8.29
CA ILE A 204 8.81 16.97 -7.18
C ILE A 204 7.45 17.57 -6.78
N GLY A 205 7.38 18.88 -6.60
CA GLY A 205 6.13 19.58 -6.25
C GLY A 205 5.04 19.43 -7.30
N GLU A 206 5.39 19.53 -8.58
CA GLU A 206 4.46 19.34 -9.70
C GLU A 206 3.92 17.90 -9.74
N ILE A 207 4.77 16.90 -9.52
CA ILE A 207 4.34 15.49 -9.44
C ILE A 207 3.36 15.31 -8.29
N LEU A 208 3.74 15.71 -7.07
CA LEU A 208 2.90 15.57 -5.88
C LEU A 208 1.53 16.23 -6.04
N ALA A 209 1.49 17.43 -6.65
CA ALA A 209 0.26 18.15 -6.90
C ALA A 209 -0.61 17.53 -8.01
N SER A 210 -0.02 16.80 -8.95
CA SER A 210 -0.71 16.30 -10.14
C SER A 210 -1.17 14.85 -10.04
N VAL A 211 -0.54 14.00 -9.21
CA VAL A 211 -0.76 12.56 -9.22
C VAL A 211 -2.23 12.19 -8.93
N LEU A 212 -2.85 12.72 -7.88
CA LEU A 212 -4.25 12.45 -7.55
C LEU A 212 -5.22 13.02 -8.60
N PRO A 213 -5.08 14.26 -9.09
CA PRO A 213 -5.86 14.79 -10.20
C PRO A 213 -5.77 13.96 -11.49
N ARG A 214 -4.62 13.34 -11.78
CA ARG A 214 -4.46 12.46 -12.97
C ARG A 214 -5.32 11.20 -12.84
N TYR A 215 -5.28 10.51 -11.69
CA TYR A 215 -6.18 9.38 -11.42
C TYR A 215 -7.66 9.77 -11.49
N ARG A 216 -8.02 10.92 -10.93
CA ARG A 216 -9.39 11.44 -11.01
C ARG A 216 -9.84 11.62 -12.46
N ARG A 217 -9.02 12.22 -13.34
CA ARG A 217 -9.34 12.37 -14.77
C ARG A 217 -9.54 11.03 -15.48
N LEU A 218 -8.70 10.03 -15.18
CA LEU A 218 -8.87 8.68 -15.73
C LEU A 218 -10.16 8.02 -15.25
N ALA A 219 -10.56 8.27 -14.01
CA ALA A 219 -11.82 7.76 -13.47
C ALA A 219 -13.04 8.47 -14.09
N GLU A 220 -12.96 9.78 -14.32
CA GLU A 220 -13.99 10.56 -15.04
C GLU A 220 -14.13 10.10 -16.50
N ALA A 221 -13.02 9.68 -17.12
CA ALA A 221 -13.02 9.08 -18.47
C ALA A 221 -13.47 7.62 -18.51
N GLY A 222 -13.84 7.00 -17.37
CA GLY A 222 -14.27 5.60 -17.28
C GLY A 222 -13.19 4.56 -17.51
N ARG A 223 -11.92 4.95 -17.42
CA ARG A 223 -10.74 4.08 -17.62
C ARG A 223 -10.23 3.46 -16.33
N VAL A 224 -10.43 4.12 -15.22
CA VAL A 224 -10.05 3.66 -13.89
C VAL A 224 -11.26 3.64 -12.99
N GLU A 225 -11.48 2.55 -12.28
CA GLU A 225 -12.32 2.53 -11.11
C GLU A 225 -11.46 2.89 -9.89
N LEU A 226 -11.85 3.93 -9.15
CA LEU A 226 -11.21 4.28 -7.90
C LEU A 226 -11.96 3.61 -6.74
N ALA A 227 -11.22 2.94 -5.87
CA ALA A 227 -11.72 2.29 -4.66
C ALA A 227 -10.94 2.78 -3.42
N PHE A 228 -11.44 2.48 -2.24
CA PHE A 228 -10.82 2.90 -0.99
C PHE A 228 -10.57 1.73 -0.05
N SER A 229 -9.75 1.97 0.98
CA SER A 229 -9.61 1.13 2.18
C SER A 229 -10.17 1.86 3.41
N PRO A 230 -10.43 1.19 4.53
CA PRO A 230 -10.73 1.87 5.79
C PRO A 230 -9.62 2.88 6.16
N TYR A 231 -9.95 4.02 6.77
CA TYR A 231 -9.15 5.24 6.85
C TYR A 231 -7.65 5.05 7.09
N ALA A 232 -7.25 4.48 8.22
CA ALA A 232 -5.85 4.27 8.57
C ALA A 232 -5.42 2.80 8.41
N HIS A 233 -6.08 2.08 7.52
CA HIS A 233 -5.72 0.70 7.15
C HIS A 233 -5.71 -0.33 8.29
N PRO A 234 -6.74 -0.39 9.18
CA PRO A 234 -6.78 -1.39 10.25
C PRO A 234 -7.19 -2.77 9.74
N ILE A 235 -6.79 -3.84 10.45
CA ILE A 235 -7.35 -5.18 10.22
C ILE A 235 -8.76 -5.24 10.83
N VAL A 236 -9.76 -4.90 10.02
CA VAL A 236 -11.15 -4.78 10.46
C VAL A 236 -11.67 -6.01 11.19
N PRO A 237 -11.47 -7.26 10.72
CA PRO A 237 -11.92 -8.45 11.45
C PRO A 237 -11.38 -8.53 12.88
N LEU A 238 -10.14 -8.12 13.12
CA LEU A 238 -9.51 -8.17 14.44
C LEU A 238 -10.00 -7.05 15.37
N LEU A 239 -10.33 -5.87 14.84
CA LEU A 239 -11.00 -4.82 15.63
C LEU A 239 -12.39 -5.26 16.07
N LEU A 240 -13.13 -5.99 15.22
CA LEU A 240 -14.46 -6.49 15.52
C LEU A 240 -14.44 -7.63 16.55
N ASP A 241 -13.55 -8.60 16.36
CA ASP A 241 -13.37 -9.74 17.25
C ASP A 241 -11.95 -10.33 17.10
N LEU A 242 -11.12 -10.24 18.13
CA LEU A 242 -9.78 -10.83 18.13
C LEU A 242 -9.81 -12.35 17.86
N ARG A 243 -10.92 -13.03 18.20
CA ARG A 243 -11.10 -14.47 17.95
C ARG A 243 -11.29 -14.80 16.48
N ALA A 244 -11.54 -13.81 15.61
CA ALA A 244 -11.56 -14.01 14.15
C ALA A 244 -10.25 -14.64 13.65
N ALA A 245 -9.12 -14.40 14.33
CA ALA A 245 -7.85 -15.05 14.04
C ALA A 245 -7.90 -16.59 14.13
N ARG A 246 -8.80 -17.12 14.95
CA ARG A 246 -8.95 -18.57 15.15
C ARG A 246 -9.91 -19.25 14.17
N GLU A 247 -10.58 -18.51 13.32
CA GLU A 247 -11.44 -19.13 12.30
C GLU A 247 -10.61 -19.91 11.27
N ALA A 248 -9.53 -19.32 10.76
CA ALA A 248 -8.63 -19.99 9.83
C ALA A 248 -7.45 -20.70 10.53
N LEU A 249 -7.07 -20.27 11.75
CA LEU A 249 -5.95 -20.83 12.52
C LEU A 249 -6.42 -21.09 13.98
N PRO A 250 -7.09 -22.24 14.27
CA PRO A 250 -7.74 -22.50 15.55
C PRO A 250 -6.85 -22.35 16.79
N GLU A 251 -5.56 -22.67 16.66
CA GLU A 251 -4.57 -22.63 17.75
C GLU A 251 -3.84 -21.27 17.85
N ALA A 252 -4.27 -20.24 17.10
CA ALA A 252 -3.62 -18.93 17.15
C ALA A 252 -3.60 -18.38 18.59
N PRO A 253 -2.42 -18.05 19.15
CA PRO A 253 -2.35 -17.36 20.43
C PRO A 253 -3.00 -15.99 20.32
N LEU A 254 -3.71 -15.56 21.33
CA LEU A 254 -4.36 -14.24 21.36
C LEU A 254 -3.75 -13.38 22.47
N PRO A 255 -3.88 -12.04 22.39
CA PRO A 255 -3.55 -11.14 23.48
C PRO A 255 -4.29 -11.52 24.77
N ALA A 256 -3.76 -11.12 25.92
CA ALA A 256 -4.41 -11.36 27.22
C ALA A 256 -5.78 -10.65 27.33
N ALA A 257 -5.98 -9.56 26.61
CA ALA A 257 -7.24 -8.87 26.49
C ALA A 257 -8.25 -9.71 25.70
N LYS A 258 -9.51 -9.80 26.21
CA LYS A 258 -10.55 -10.64 25.60
C LYS A 258 -11.14 -10.06 24.31
N ALA A 259 -11.11 -8.75 24.14
CA ALA A 259 -11.69 -8.04 23.00
C ALA A 259 -11.08 -6.64 22.86
N TYR A 260 -11.15 -6.08 21.67
CA TYR A 260 -10.89 -4.66 21.43
C TYR A 260 -12.14 -3.85 21.82
N PRO A 261 -12.01 -2.83 22.70
CA PRO A 261 -13.18 -2.07 23.18
C PRO A 261 -13.83 -1.24 22.07
N GLY A 262 -15.15 -1.38 21.87
CA GLY A 262 -15.90 -0.58 20.90
C GLY A 262 -15.48 -0.84 19.44
N GLY A 263 -15.03 -2.05 19.11
CA GLY A 263 -14.48 -2.36 17.79
C GLY A 263 -15.39 -2.02 16.62
N GLU A 264 -16.70 -2.32 16.72
CA GLU A 264 -17.65 -1.98 15.65
C GLU A 264 -17.78 -0.46 15.45
N GLU A 265 -17.83 0.31 16.55
CA GLU A 265 -17.87 1.79 16.48
C GLU A 265 -16.62 2.34 15.80
N ARG A 266 -15.44 1.78 16.13
CA ARG A 266 -14.17 2.17 15.48
C ARG A 266 -14.15 1.83 14.00
N VAL A 267 -14.62 0.64 13.62
CA VAL A 267 -14.70 0.26 12.19
C VAL A 267 -15.63 1.19 11.42
N ARG A 268 -16.82 1.53 11.98
CA ARG A 268 -17.72 2.52 11.36
C ARG A 268 -17.02 3.88 11.19
N TRP A 269 -16.30 4.32 12.21
CA TRP A 269 -15.51 5.57 12.13
C TRP A 269 -14.46 5.51 11.00
N HIS A 270 -13.71 4.40 10.86
CA HIS A 270 -12.74 4.22 9.77
C HIS A 270 -13.40 4.22 8.39
N LEU A 271 -14.58 3.64 8.25
CA LEU A 271 -15.32 3.62 6.99
C LEU A 271 -15.84 5.02 6.65
N ASP A 272 -16.52 5.69 7.59
CA ASP A 272 -17.08 7.03 7.38
C ASP A 272 -15.99 8.06 7.08
N ARG A 273 -14.93 8.10 7.88
CA ARG A 273 -13.79 9.00 7.67
C ARG A 273 -13.08 8.70 6.35
N GLY A 274 -12.86 7.41 6.05
CA GLY A 274 -12.23 6.97 4.81
C GLY A 274 -13.03 7.39 3.57
N MET A 275 -14.35 7.18 3.58
CA MET A 275 -15.23 7.62 2.49
C MET A 275 -15.25 9.14 2.34
N ALA A 276 -15.24 9.89 3.44
CA ALA A 276 -15.22 11.36 3.39
C ALA A 276 -13.92 11.90 2.77
N VAL A 277 -12.77 11.35 3.17
CA VAL A 277 -11.46 11.70 2.58
C VAL A 277 -11.42 11.34 1.10
N PHE A 278 -11.88 10.15 0.74
CA PHE A 278 -11.94 9.72 -0.65
C PHE A 278 -12.84 10.65 -1.51
N GLU A 279 -14.03 10.98 -1.02
CA GLU A 279 -14.96 11.87 -1.72
C GLU A 279 -14.39 13.29 -1.87
N HIS A 280 -13.65 13.78 -0.86
CA HIS A 280 -12.96 15.06 -0.92
C HIS A 280 -11.95 15.12 -2.08
N HIS A 281 -11.10 14.10 -2.23
CA HIS A 281 -10.06 14.10 -3.27
C HIS A 281 -10.58 13.75 -4.67
N PHE A 282 -11.55 12.84 -4.77
CA PHE A 282 -12.01 12.32 -6.07
C PHE A 282 -13.38 12.82 -6.52
N GLY A 283 -14.10 13.58 -5.66
CA GLY A 283 -15.38 14.20 -5.98
C GLY A 283 -16.53 13.20 -6.19
N ARG A 284 -16.37 11.95 -5.72
CA ARG A 284 -17.37 10.88 -5.81
C ARG A 284 -17.23 9.91 -4.64
N LYS A 285 -18.32 9.25 -4.27
CA LYS A 285 -18.29 8.15 -3.30
C LYS A 285 -17.68 6.90 -3.91
N PRO A 286 -16.90 6.11 -3.15
CA PRO A 286 -16.39 4.84 -3.63
C PRO A 286 -17.53 3.81 -3.78
N LEU A 287 -17.46 2.97 -4.81
CA LEU A 287 -18.36 1.83 -4.98
C LEU A 287 -17.77 0.56 -4.36
N GLY A 288 -16.47 0.48 -4.25
CA GLY A 288 -15.74 -0.67 -3.77
C GLY A 288 -14.77 -0.36 -2.65
N CYS A 289 -14.50 -1.38 -1.84
CA CYS A 289 -13.54 -1.36 -0.77
C CYS A 289 -12.59 -2.56 -0.91
N TRP A 290 -11.29 -2.29 -1.09
CA TRP A 290 -10.27 -3.25 -0.76
C TRP A 290 -9.99 -3.13 0.74
N PRO A 291 -10.42 -4.10 1.57
CA PRO A 291 -10.15 -4.01 2.99
C PRO A 291 -8.66 -4.14 3.24
N SER A 292 -8.20 -3.55 4.32
CA SER A 292 -6.79 -3.59 4.71
C SER A 292 -6.28 -5.03 4.68
N GLU A 293 -5.21 -5.27 3.92
CA GLU A 293 -4.59 -6.59 3.74
C GLU A 293 -5.54 -7.68 3.19
N GLY A 294 -6.57 -7.28 2.46
CA GLY A 294 -7.60 -8.23 2.04
C GLY A 294 -8.34 -8.87 3.21
N GLY A 295 -8.26 -8.28 4.40
CA GLY A 295 -8.80 -8.82 5.64
C GLY A 295 -10.32 -8.81 5.68
N LEU A 296 -10.95 -9.98 5.50
CA LEU A 296 -12.40 -10.13 5.51
C LEU A 296 -12.89 -11.09 6.61
N SER A 297 -14.11 -10.84 7.05
CA SER A 297 -14.97 -11.74 7.82
C SER A 297 -16.43 -11.50 7.41
N THR A 298 -17.32 -12.39 7.78
CA THR A 298 -18.76 -12.19 7.58
C THR A 298 -19.23 -10.85 8.17
N ALA A 299 -18.75 -10.49 9.36
CA ALA A 299 -19.11 -9.23 10.02
C ALA A 299 -18.58 -8.00 9.25
N THR A 300 -17.36 -8.09 8.70
CA THR A 300 -16.80 -7.04 7.84
C THR A 300 -17.67 -6.79 6.61
N VAL A 301 -18.05 -7.85 5.89
CA VAL A 301 -18.89 -7.71 4.69
C VAL A 301 -20.26 -7.08 5.02
N ARG A 302 -20.86 -7.41 6.17
CA ARG A 302 -22.11 -6.78 6.62
C ARG A 302 -21.95 -5.28 6.82
N LEU A 303 -20.89 -4.85 7.52
CA LEU A 303 -20.63 -3.43 7.74
C LEU A 303 -20.37 -2.68 6.43
N LEU A 304 -19.62 -3.27 5.50
CA LEU A 304 -19.43 -2.69 4.16
C LEU A 304 -20.77 -2.55 3.43
N SER A 305 -21.63 -3.56 3.49
CA SER A 305 -22.95 -3.52 2.87
C SER A 305 -23.85 -2.43 3.47
N GLU A 306 -23.83 -2.26 4.80
CA GLU A 306 -24.54 -1.18 5.50
C GLU A 306 -24.09 0.22 5.09
N HIS A 307 -22.78 0.39 4.72
CA HIS A 307 -22.23 1.64 4.19
C HIS A 307 -22.43 1.80 2.68
N GLY A 308 -23.18 0.90 2.03
CA GLY A 308 -23.51 0.98 0.60
C GLY A 308 -22.40 0.56 -0.35
N ILE A 309 -21.35 -0.11 0.15
CA ILE A 309 -20.26 -0.65 -0.66
C ILE A 309 -20.78 -1.84 -1.48
N ARG A 310 -20.55 -1.78 -2.79
CA ARG A 310 -21.10 -2.74 -3.75
C ARG A 310 -20.18 -3.95 -3.98
N TRP A 311 -18.88 -3.78 -3.79
CA TRP A 311 -17.93 -4.88 -3.89
C TRP A 311 -16.80 -4.76 -2.88
N THR A 312 -16.24 -5.92 -2.55
CA THR A 312 -15.01 -6.08 -1.77
C THR A 312 -14.22 -7.27 -2.32
N ALA A 313 -12.96 -7.40 -1.91
CA ALA A 313 -12.16 -8.55 -2.33
C ALA A 313 -11.24 -9.05 -1.21
N SER A 314 -10.76 -10.30 -1.36
CA SER A 314 -9.83 -10.94 -0.41
C SER A 314 -8.94 -11.96 -1.14
N GLY A 315 -8.14 -12.73 -0.39
CA GLY A 315 -7.28 -13.78 -0.94
C GLY A 315 -8.02 -15.06 -1.31
N GLU A 316 -7.42 -15.83 -2.20
CA GLU A 316 -7.90 -17.14 -2.64
C GLU A 316 -8.16 -18.10 -1.47
N THR A 317 -7.21 -18.17 -0.53
CA THR A 317 -7.28 -19.09 0.61
C THR A 317 -8.47 -18.78 1.53
N VAL A 318 -8.88 -17.50 1.65
CA VAL A 318 -10.10 -17.11 2.38
C VAL A 318 -11.34 -17.75 1.75
N LEU A 319 -11.45 -17.72 0.42
CA LEU A 319 -12.55 -18.38 -0.28
C LEU A 319 -12.47 -19.91 -0.14
N ALA A 320 -11.30 -20.51 -0.35
CA ALA A 320 -11.11 -21.94 -0.23
C ALA A 320 -11.51 -22.46 1.15
N ASN A 321 -11.10 -21.77 2.23
CA ASN A 321 -11.48 -22.10 3.59
C ASN A 321 -13.00 -22.01 3.80
N SER A 322 -13.61 -20.96 3.27
CA SER A 322 -15.06 -20.73 3.39
C SER A 322 -15.89 -21.78 2.65
N LEU A 323 -15.46 -22.16 1.43
CA LEU A 323 -16.11 -23.21 0.64
C LEU A 323 -15.90 -24.59 1.26
N ARG A 324 -14.72 -24.86 1.82
CA ARG A 324 -14.41 -26.12 2.52
C ARG A 324 -15.29 -26.30 3.74
N GLU A 325 -15.44 -25.24 4.56
CA GLU A 325 -16.33 -25.28 5.72
C GLU A 325 -17.80 -25.48 5.31
N ALA A 326 -18.22 -24.90 4.18
CA ALA A 326 -19.57 -25.07 3.65
C ALA A 326 -19.78 -26.43 2.95
N GLY A 327 -18.73 -27.27 2.79
CA GLY A 327 -18.78 -28.51 2.03
C GLY A 327 -19.02 -28.30 0.53
N ALA A 328 -18.68 -27.12 0.01
CA ALA A 328 -18.93 -26.68 -1.36
C ALA A 328 -17.64 -26.49 -2.19
N LEU A 329 -16.48 -26.80 -1.62
CA LEU A 329 -15.22 -26.75 -2.37
C LEU A 329 -15.17 -27.89 -3.38
N GLU A 330 -15.20 -27.54 -4.65
CA GLU A 330 -15.01 -28.49 -5.75
C GLU A 330 -13.53 -28.84 -5.87
N GLU A 331 -13.16 -30.09 -5.57
CA GLU A 331 -11.79 -30.57 -5.77
C GLU A 331 -11.54 -30.80 -7.26
N GLY A 332 -10.45 -30.23 -7.78
CA GLY A 332 -10.04 -30.37 -9.17
C GLY A 332 -9.06 -29.29 -9.62
N GLU A 333 -8.28 -29.60 -10.64
CA GLU A 333 -7.26 -28.69 -11.22
C GLU A 333 -7.86 -27.44 -11.88
N ASP A 334 -9.15 -27.40 -12.10
CA ASP A 334 -9.83 -26.40 -12.91
C ASP A 334 -10.09 -25.09 -12.14
N ARG A 335 -10.07 -25.11 -10.81
CA ARG A 335 -10.20 -23.93 -9.91
C ARG A 335 -11.31 -22.94 -10.31
N ARG A 336 -12.38 -23.38 -11.00
CA ARG A 336 -13.48 -22.50 -11.45
C ARG A 336 -14.19 -21.77 -10.32
N TRP A 337 -14.16 -22.36 -9.12
CA TRP A 337 -14.69 -21.74 -7.93
C TRP A 337 -14.00 -20.40 -7.61
N LEU A 338 -12.71 -20.24 -7.92
CA LEU A 338 -11.94 -19.04 -7.66
C LEU A 338 -12.35 -17.87 -8.57
N HIS A 339 -12.56 -18.16 -9.84
CA HIS A 339 -12.81 -17.14 -10.86
C HIS A 339 -14.30 -16.78 -10.96
N ARG A 340 -14.98 -16.66 -9.81
CA ARG A 340 -16.40 -16.30 -9.72
C ARG A 340 -16.65 -15.34 -8.57
N PRO A 341 -17.58 -14.38 -8.71
CA PRO A 341 -18.01 -13.53 -7.62
C PRO A 341 -18.97 -14.28 -6.69
N TYR A 342 -18.90 -13.93 -5.41
CA TYR A 342 -19.75 -14.46 -4.36
C TYR A 342 -20.48 -13.35 -3.61
N ARG A 343 -21.58 -13.70 -2.98
CA ARG A 343 -22.31 -12.82 -2.07
C ARG A 343 -22.59 -13.54 -0.77
N VAL A 344 -22.16 -12.93 0.33
CA VAL A 344 -22.50 -13.44 1.65
C VAL A 344 -23.98 -13.21 1.91
N GLU A 345 -24.68 -14.22 2.45
CA GLU A 345 -26.10 -14.14 2.72
C GLU A 345 -26.47 -12.89 3.55
N LYS A 346 -27.58 -12.27 3.18
CA LYS A 346 -28.11 -11.05 3.82
C LYS A 346 -27.20 -9.81 3.66
N THR A 347 -26.39 -9.76 2.61
CA THR A 347 -25.61 -8.58 2.23
C THR A 347 -25.86 -8.23 0.76
N ASP A 348 -25.57 -6.97 0.40
CA ASP A 348 -25.63 -6.48 -0.97
C ASP A 348 -24.24 -6.31 -1.61
N THR A 349 -23.18 -6.62 -0.85
CA THR A 349 -21.79 -6.52 -1.29
C THR A 349 -21.35 -7.80 -1.99
N THR A 350 -20.83 -7.68 -3.20
CA THR A 350 -20.23 -8.77 -3.97
C THR A 350 -18.76 -8.94 -3.57
N CYS A 351 -18.36 -10.18 -3.28
CA CYS A 351 -16.99 -10.52 -2.92
C CYS A 351 -16.27 -11.14 -4.13
N PHE A 352 -15.10 -10.60 -4.47
CA PHE A 352 -14.17 -11.13 -5.44
C PHE A 352 -12.94 -11.72 -4.73
N PHE A 353 -12.23 -12.63 -5.39
CA PHE A 353 -11.09 -13.27 -4.77
C PHE A 353 -9.89 -13.24 -5.70
N ARG A 354 -8.74 -12.88 -5.13
CA ARG A 354 -7.45 -12.76 -5.79
C ARG A 354 -7.00 -14.13 -6.30
N ASP A 355 -6.57 -14.21 -7.54
CA ASP A 355 -5.79 -15.36 -8.03
C ASP A 355 -4.35 -15.18 -7.53
N ASP A 356 -3.99 -15.97 -6.51
CA ASP A 356 -2.68 -15.89 -5.87
C ASP A 356 -1.56 -16.27 -6.86
N GLY A 357 -1.77 -17.26 -7.72
CA GLY A 357 -0.78 -17.68 -8.70
C GLY A 357 -0.42 -16.58 -9.70
N LEU A 358 -1.43 -15.92 -10.28
CA LEU A 358 -1.22 -14.82 -11.25
C LEU A 358 -0.65 -13.58 -10.58
N SER A 359 -1.15 -13.24 -9.40
CA SER A 359 -0.71 -12.03 -8.70
C SER A 359 0.71 -12.19 -8.16
N ASP A 360 1.04 -13.34 -7.56
CA ASP A 360 2.38 -13.63 -7.03
C ASP A 360 3.41 -13.78 -8.16
N ALA A 361 3.01 -14.21 -9.36
CA ALA A 361 3.90 -14.22 -10.51
C ALA A 361 4.40 -12.80 -10.83
N ILE A 362 3.53 -11.79 -10.80
CA ILE A 362 3.94 -10.39 -10.95
C ILE A 362 4.79 -9.94 -9.76
N GLY A 363 4.37 -10.23 -8.54
CA GLY A 363 5.06 -9.74 -7.33
C GLY A 363 6.44 -10.35 -7.12
N PHE A 364 6.68 -11.63 -7.52
CA PHE A 364 7.85 -12.38 -7.08
C PHE A 364 8.61 -13.15 -8.17
N LYS A 365 7.99 -13.40 -9.34
CA LYS A 365 8.60 -14.26 -10.37
C LYS A 365 9.15 -13.46 -11.54
N TYR A 366 8.41 -12.49 -12.03
CA TYR A 366 8.72 -11.82 -13.29
C TYR A 366 9.76 -10.71 -13.20
N ALA A 367 10.13 -10.28 -12.01
CA ALA A 367 11.07 -9.18 -11.79
C ALA A 367 12.43 -9.38 -12.48
N ASP A 368 12.92 -10.63 -12.56
CA ASP A 368 14.20 -10.98 -13.20
C ASP A 368 14.04 -11.50 -14.65
N TRP A 369 12.82 -11.47 -15.21
CA TRP A 369 12.56 -11.93 -16.58
C TRP A 369 12.63 -10.78 -17.58
N HIS A 370 12.86 -11.13 -18.86
CA HIS A 370 12.60 -10.19 -19.94
C HIS A 370 11.10 -9.85 -19.97
N ALA A 371 10.76 -8.57 -20.10
CA ALA A 371 9.38 -8.10 -19.97
C ALA A 371 8.39 -8.79 -20.93
N ASP A 372 8.80 -9.00 -22.19
CA ASP A 372 7.95 -9.67 -23.18
C ASP A 372 7.71 -11.14 -22.87
N ASP A 373 8.69 -11.84 -22.30
CA ASP A 373 8.57 -13.24 -21.90
C ASP A 373 7.66 -13.37 -20.68
N ALA A 374 7.83 -12.49 -19.69
CA ALA A 374 7.00 -12.42 -18.51
C ALA A 374 5.54 -12.17 -18.85
N VAL A 375 5.27 -11.16 -19.68
CA VAL A 375 3.91 -10.84 -20.13
C VAL A 375 3.37 -11.93 -21.03
N GLY A 376 4.21 -12.56 -21.87
CA GLY A 376 3.84 -13.72 -22.70
C GLY A 376 3.33 -14.89 -21.85
N GLU A 377 4.04 -15.23 -20.79
CA GLU A 377 3.62 -16.31 -19.87
C GLU A 377 2.34 -15.92 -19.12
N PHE A 378 2.25 -14.68 -18.61
CA PHE A 378 1.05 -14.19 -17.93
C PHE A 378 -0.19 -14.29 -18.82
N VAL A 379 -0.11 -13.81 -20.06
CA VAL A 379 -1.20 -13.91 -21.04
C VAL A 379 -1.53 -15.37 -21.36
N HIS A 380 -0.54 -16.23 -21.51
CA HIS A 380 -0.76 -17.68 -21.74
C HIS A 380 -1.55 -18.35 -20.60
N HIS A 381 -1.28 -17.98 -19.34
CA HIS A 381 -2.09 -18.44 -18.20
C HIS A 381 -3.55 -18.00 -18.33
N LEU A 382 -3.81 -16.74 -18.68
CA LEU A 382 -5.18 -16.24 -18.92
C LEU A 382 -5.87 -16.95 -20.09
N GLU A 383 -5.16 -17.19 -21.20
CA GLU A 383 -5.66 -17.97 -22.33
C GLU A 383 -6.01 -19.41 -21.92
N THR A 384 -5.20 -20.01 -21.04
CA THR A 384 -5.46 -21.37 -20.51
C THR A 384 -6.74 -21.38 -19.66
N ILE A 385 -6.98 -20.36 -18.86
CA ILE A 385 -8.25 -20.20 -18.12
C ILE A 385 -9.42 -20.02 -19.11
N ALA A 386 -9.26 -19.18 -20.12
CA ALA A 386 -10.28 -18.95 -21.14
C ALA A 386 -10.62 -20.24 -21.92
N ALA A 387 -9.62 -21.06 -22.25
CA ALA A 387 -9.79 -22.31 -22.98
C ALA A 387 -10.56 -23.40 -22.20
N ARG A 388 -10.56 -23.33 -20.86
CA ARG A 388 -11.37 -24.22 -20.00
C ARG A 388 -12.88 -23.91 -20.05
N GLY A 389 -13.25 -22.82 -20.69
CA GLY A 389 -14.62 -22.31 -20.86
C GLY A 389 -14.93 -21.11 -19.96
N VAL A 390 -15.42 -20.07 -20.59
CA VAL A 390 -15.83 -18.82 -19.92
C VAL A 390 -17.35 -18.84 -19.76
N ASP A 391 -17.81 -18.85 -18.51
CA ASP A 391 -19.22 -18.67 -18.16
C ASP A 391 -19.54 -17.17 -18.01
N ALA A 392 -20.83 -16.83 -17.98
CA ALA A 392 -21.27 -15.44 -17.86
C ALA A 392 -20.80 -14.76 -16.57
N ASP A 393 -20.49 -15.54 -15.53
CA ASP A 393 -20.02 -15.11 -14.21
C ASP A 393 -18.51 -15.29 -14.01
N THR A 394 -17.73 -15.64 -15.05
CA THR A 394 -16.29 -15.81 -14.93
C THR A 394 -15.57 -14.47 -14.87
N VAL A 395 -14.77 -14.25 -13.79
CA VAL A 395 -13.94 -13.06 -13.55
C VAL A 395 -12.64 -13.49 -12.90
N VAL A 396 -11.51 -13.15 -13.51
CA VAL A 396 -10.17 -13.33 -12.93
C VAL A 396 -9.75 -12.04 -12.24
N SER A 397 -9.39 -12.12 -10.96
CA SER A 397 -8.98 -10.97 -10.15
C SER A 397 -7.49 -11.07 -9.85
N VAL A 398 -6.71 -10.12 -10.37
CA VAL A 398 -5.28 -9.96 -10.10
C VAL A 398 -5.13 -8.73 -9.23
N ILE A 399 -4.70 -8.93 -7.98
CA ILE A 399 -4.66 -7.87 -6.98
C ILE A 399 -3.28 -7.87 -6.32
N LEU A 400 -2.61 -6.73 -6.31
CA LEU A 400 -1.34 -6.55 -5.63
C LEU A 400 -1.06 -5.06 -5.34
N ASP A 401 -0.01 -4.82 -4.55
CA ASP A 401 0.44 -3.47 -4.24
C ASP A 401 0.89 -2.74 -5.50
N GLY A 402 0.58 -1.46 -5.56
CA GLY A 402 0.90 -0.60 -6.69
C GLY A 402 2.28 0.04 -6.62
N GLU A 403 3.03 -0.18 -5.52
CA GLU A 403 4.38 0.37 -5.32
C GLU A 403 5.44 -0.70 -5.09
N ASN A 404 5.18 -1.70 -4.24
CA ASN A 404 6.21 -2.55 -3.67
C ASN A 404 6.94 -3.46 -4.68
N ALA A 405 6.24 -3.97 -5.70
CA ALA A 405 6.83 -4.88 -6.69
C ALA A 405 7.87 -4.19 -7.59
N TRP A 406 7.64 -2.93 -7.92
CA TRP A 406 8.42 -2.23 -8.97
C TRP A 406 9.84 -1.91 -8.56
N GLU A 407 10.14 -1.89 -7.26
CA GLU A 407 11.49 -1.75 -6.74
C GLU A 407 12.42 -2.90 -7.20
N TYR A 408 11.86 -4.07 -7.46
CA TYR A 408 12.61 -5.26 -7.90
C TYR A 408 12.70 -5.40 -9.41
N TYR A 409 11.94 -4.61 -10.17
CA TYR A 409 11.96 -4.63 -11.62
C TYR A 409 12.97 -3.64 -12.21
N PRO A 410 13.61 -3.98 -13.35
CA PRO A 410 14.39 -3.00 -14.11
C PRO A 410 13.52 -1.80 -14.51
N ALA A 411 14.09 -0.59 -14.41
CA ALA A 411 13.43 0.65 -14.81
C ALA A 411 12.03 0.82 -14.17
N ASN A 412 11.89 0.48 -12.88
CA ASN A 412 10.64 0.63 -12.13
C ASN A 412 9.43 -0.08 -12.79
N GLY A 413 9.65 -1.22 -13.42
CA GLY A 413 8.59 -1.96 -14.12
C GLY A 413 8.13 -1.36 -15.46
N TYR A 414 8.78 -0.31 -15.97
CA TYR A 414 8.39 0.42 -17.17
C TYR A 414 8.12 -0.50 -18.37
N HIS A 415 9.03 -1.40 -18.69
CA HIS A 415 8.89 -2.30 -19.84
C HIS A 415 7.79 -3.34 -19.61
N PHE A 416 7.69 -3.88 -18.40
CA PHE A 416 6.68 -4.88 -18.06
C PHE A 416 5.27 -4.28 -18.12
N LEU A 417 5.03 -3.14 -17.47
CA LEU A 417 3.70 -2.51 -17.41
C LEU A 417 3.22 -2.06 -18.80
N ASN A 418 4.11 -1.48 -19.61
CA ASN A 418 3.77 -1.10 -20.98
C ASN A 418 3.38 -2.32 -21.83
N ALA A 419 4.17 -3.40 -21.77
CA ALA A 419 3.87 -4.63 -22.51
C ALA A 419 2.57 -5.29 -22.00
N LEU A 420 2.34 -5.31 -20.67
CA LEU A 420 1.15 -5.88 -20.04
C LEU A 420 -0.13 -5.18 -20.54
N TYR A 421 -0.17 -3.85 -20.43
CA TYR A 421 -1.35 -3.10 -20.87
C TYR A 421 -1.56 -3.19 -22.38
N ALA A 422 -0.52 -3.10 -23.18
CA ALA A 422 -0.64 -3.22 -24.63
C ALA A 422 -1.21 -4.58 -25.04
N ARG A 423 -0.68 -5.69 -24.49
CA ARG A 423 -1.14 -7.03 -24.86
C ARG A 423 -2.54 -7.36 -24.37
N LEU A 424 -2.90 -6.93 -23.16
CA LEU A 424 -4.24 -7.20 -22.62
C LEU A 424 -5.32 -6.35 -23.28
N SER A 425 -5.03 -5.07 -23.60
CA SER A 425 -6.01 -4.15 -24.19
C SER A 425 -6.52 -4.59 -25.57
N ASP A 426 -5.67 -5.23 -26.37
CA ASP A 426 -5.99 -5.64 -27.74
C ASP A 426 -6.26 -7.15 -27.87
N HIS A 427 -6.35 -7.88 -26.74
CA HIS A 427 -6.43 -9.34 -26.77
C HIS A 427 -7.84 -9.83 -27.17
N PRO A 428 -7.98 -10.74 -28.16
CA PRO A 428 -9.28 -11.14 -28.70
C PRO A 428 -10.12 -11.99 -27.74
N LEU A 429 -9.52 -12.62 -26.73
CA LEU A 429 -10.17 -13.53 -25.77
C LEU A 429 -10.25 -12.93 -24.35
N ILE A 430 -9.65 -11.76 -24.09
CA ILE A 430 -9.57 -11.14 -22.77
C ILE A 430 -10.22 -9.77 -22.84
N GLU A 431 -11.00 -9.45 -21.81
CA GLU A 431 -11.59 -8.15 -21.58
C GLU A 431 -11.06 -7.55 -20.29
N MET A 432 -10.25 -6.50 -20.37
CA MET A 432 -9.89 -5.70 -19.20
C MET A 432 -11.11 -4.94 -18.70
N THR A 433 -11.46 -5.13 -17.43
CA THR A 433 -12.67 -4.55 -16.84
C THR A 433 -12.45 -4.14 -15.38
N THR A 434 -13.50 -3.67 -14.71
CA THR A 434 -13.47 -3.25 -13.31
C THR A 434 -14.43 -4.08 -12.47
N PHE A 435 -14.24 -4.06 -11.14
CA PHE A 435 -15.17 -4.76 -10.24
C PHE A 435 -16.57 -4.17 -10.29
N ALA A 436 -16.70 -2.84 -10.43
CA ALA A 436 -18.01 -2.19 -10.57
C ALA A 436 -18.77 -2.66 -11.82
N ASP A 437 -18.07 -2.80 -12.96
CA ASP A 437 -18.68 -3.35 -14.18
C ASP A 437 -19.08 -4.81 -14.00
N CYS A 438 -18.23 -5.61 -13.34
CA CYS A 438 -18.55 -7.01 -13.03
C CYS A 438 -19.81 -7.13 -12.14
N VAL A 439 -19.96 -6.27 -11.14
CA VAL A 439 -21.17 -6.24 -10.29
C VAL A 439 -22.42 -5.95 -11.11
N GLN A 440 -22.34 -5.04 -12.10
CA GLN A 440 -23.46 -4.73 -13.01
C GLN A 440 -23.75 -5.88 -13.97
N ALA A 441 -22.70 -6.50 -14.51
CA ALA A 441 -22.83 -7.60 -15.48
C ALA A 441 -23.28 -8.92 -14.85
N ILE A 442 -23.02 -9.11 -13.53
CA ILE A 442 -23.31 -10.35 -12.80
C ILE A 442 -24.23 -10.02 -11.61
N PRO A 443 -25.52 -9.75 -11.84
CA PRO A 443 -26.43 -9.32 -10.77
C PRO A 443 -26.73 -10.42 -9.73
N GLN A 444 -26.46 -11.68 -10.07
CA GLN A 444 -26.69 -12.84 -9.22
C GLN A 444 -25.38 -13.62 -9.00
N PRO A 445 -24.46 -13.10 -8.19
CA PRO A 445 -23.27 -13.84 -7.80
C PRO A 445 -23.62 -15.09 -7.00
N ARG A 446 -22.70 -16.05 -6.86
CA ARG A 446 -22.92 -17.27 -6.08
C ARG A 446 -23.16 -16.94 -4.61
N SER A 447 -24.07 -17.64 -3.98
CA SER A 447 -24.35 -17.47 -2.54
C SER A 447 -23.25 -18.13 -1.70
N LEU A 448 -22.85 -17.45 -0.63
CA LEU A 448 -21.96 -17.96 0.38
C LEU A 448 -22.59 -17.74 1.77
N SER A 449 -22.80 -18.81 2.54
CA SER A 449 -23.47 -18.72 3.82
C SER A 449 -22.69 -17.88 4.83
N ARG A 450 -21.35 -18.05 4.85
CA ARG A 450 -20.42 -17.24 5.66
C ARG A 450 -19.03 -17.22 5.04
N LEU A 451 -18.22 -16.26 5.45
CA LEU A 451 -16.78 -16.23 5.20
C LEU A 451 -16.03 -16.72 6.44
N VAL A 452 -15.06 -17.59 6.27
CA VAL A 452 -14.02 -17.87 7.26
C VAL A 452 -13.09 -16.66 7.26
N ALA A 453 -12.92 -16.06 8.43
CA ALA A 453 -12.14 -14.83 8.56
C ALA A 453 -10.66 -15.08 8.23
N GLY A 454 -10.07 -14.19 7.40
CA GLY A 454 -8.69 -14.29 6.96
C GLY A 454 -8.29 -13.11 6.07
N SER A 455 -7.05 -13.12 5.60
CA SER A 455 -6.44 -12.09 4.75
C SER A 455 -5.89 -12.68 3.46
N TRP A 456 -5.35 -11.84 2.58
CA TRP A 456 -4.65 -12.29 1.36
C TRP A 456 -3.28 -12.92 1.66
N VAL A 457 -2.73 -12.71 2.87
CA VAL A 457 -1.48 -13.32 3.30
C VAL A 457 -1.80 -14.63 4.02
N TYR A 458 -1.44 -15.75 3.43
CA TYR A 458 -1.63 -17.11 3.97
C TYR A 458 -3.07 -17.51 4.31
N GLY A 459 -4.07 -16.69 3.97
CA GLY A 459 -5.47 -16.92 4.34
C GLY A 459 -5.77 -16.80 5.83
N THR A 460 -4.84 -16.27 6.63
CA THR A 460 -4.93 -16.15 8.09
C THR A 460 -4.66 -14.73 8.55
N PHE A 461 -4.68 -14.48 9.86
CA PHE A 461 -4.19 -13.21 10.45
C PHE A 461 -2.86 -13.35 11.21
N SER A 462 -2.11 -14.43 10.99
CA SER A 462 -0.85 -14.70 11.70
C SER A 462 0.22 -13.61 11.50
N THR A 463 0.13 -12.82 10.42
CA THR A 463 0.99 -11.67 10.18
C THR A 463 0.74 -10.52 11.17
N TRP A 464 -0.48 -10.41 11.74
CA TRP A 464 -0.88 -9.27 12.58
C TRP A 464 -1.16 -9.62 14.03
N ILE A 465 -1.38 -10.91 14.35
CA ILE A 465 -1.72 -11.39 15.69
C ILE A 465 -1.18 -12.81 15.89
N GLY A 466 -0.93 -13.21 17.13
CA GLY A 466 -0.49 -14.56 17.47
C GLY A 466 0.97 -14.62 17.93
N ASP A 467 1.88 -13.90 17.31
CA ASP A 467 3.24 -13.73 17.81
C ASP A 467 3.25 -12.89 19.11
N LYS A 468 4.21 -13.17 20.02
CA LYS A 468 4.31 -12.49 21.33
C LYS A 468 4.46 -10.97 21.20
N ASP A 469 5.23 -10.51 20.22
CA ASP A 469 5.51 -9.09 20.05
C ASP A 469 4.29 -8.38 19.44
N LYS A 470 3.60 -9.04 18.50
CA LYS A 470 2.34 -8.55 17.92
C LYS A 470 1.22 -8.49 18.96
N ASN A 471 1.08 -9.56 19.78
CA ASN A 471 0.11 -9.59 20.86
C ASN A 471 0.42 -8.48 21.88
N ARG A 472 1.72 -8.19 22.15
CA ARG A 472 2.11 -7.06 22.99
C ARG A 472 1.70 -5.71 22.37
N GLY A 473 1.86 -5.54 21.06
CA GLY A 473 1.37 -4.36 20.35
C GLY A 473 -0.14 -4.16 20.53
N TRP A 474 -0.93 -5.23 20.37
CA TRP A 474 -2.38 -5.19 20.63
C TRP A 474 -2.72 -4.84 22.08
N GLU A 475 -1.99 -5.35 23.06
CA GLU A 475 -2.21 -5.03 24.48
C GLU A 475 -2.00 -3.54 24.76
N LEU A 476 -0.91 -2.95 24.24
CA LEU A 476 -0.63 -1.52 24.37
C LEU A 476 -1.72 -0.65 23.73
N LEU A 477 -2.20 -1.05 22.55
CA LEU A 477 -3.29 -0.37 21.85
C LEU A 477 -4.59 -0.44 22.65
N ILE A 478 -4.95 -1.62 23.15
CA ILE A 478 -6.17 -1.84 23.93
C ILE A 478 -6.14 -1.04 25.23
N GLU A 479 -4.98 -0.99 25.90
CA GLU A 479 -4.79 -0.18 27.09
C GLU A 479 -5.02 1.31 26.81
N ALA A 480 -4.38 1.84 25.75
CA ALA A 480 -4.57 3.24 25.32
C ALA A 480 -6.04 3.54 24.97
N LYS A 481 -6.72 2.61 24.27
CA LYS A 481 -8.15 2.75 23.95
C LYS A 481 -9.03 2.79 25.19
N GLN A 482 -8.75 1.97 26.21
CA GLN A 482 -9.49 1.98 27.48
C GLN A 482 -9.33 3.32 28.21
N HIS A 483 -8.12 3.90 28.19
CA HIS A 483 -7.84 5.24 28.73
C HIS A 483 -8.63 6.32 27.98
N LEU A 484 -8.64 6.26 26.65
CA LEU A 484 -9.42 7.18 25.83
C LEU A 484 -10.93 7.11 26.14
N ASP A 485 -11.46 5.89 26.20
CA ASP A 485 -12.88 5.68 26.52
C ASP A 485 -13.24 6.22 27.91
N LYS A 486 -12.33 6.09 28.87
CA LYS A 486 -12.50 6.68 30.20
C LYS A 486 -12.47 8.21 30.14
N ALA A 487 -11.52 8.80 29.41
CA ALA A 487 -11.41 10.24 29.26
C ALA A 487 -12.69 10.87 28.63
N ILE A 488 -13.26 10.15 27.64
CA ILE A 488 -14.55 10.54 27.01
C ILE A 488 -15.70 10.44 28.00
N ARG A 489 -15.85 9.30 28.69
CA ARG A 489 -16.92 9.10 29.69
C ARG A 489 -16.87 10.10 30.84
N ASP A 490 -15.65 10.46 31.26
CA ASP A 490 -15.41 11.43 32.34
C ASP A 490 -15.62 12.89 31.87
N GLY A 491 -15.94 13.13 30.60
CA GLY A 491 -16.13 14.47 30.01
C GLY A 491 -14.85 15.30 29.90
N ARG A 492 -13.67 14.66 29.95
CA ARG A 492 -12.36 15.34 29.87
C ARG A 492 -11.95 15.72 28.43
N LEU A 493 -12.55 15.06 27.43
CA LEU A 493 -12.31 15.31 26.01
C LEU A 493 -13.60 15.72 25.32
N GLY A 494 -13.52 16.76 24.48
CA GLY A 494 -14.64 17.25 23.68
C GLY A 494 -14.16 18.15 22.54
N GLY A 495 -15.07 18.42 21.58
CA GLY A 495 -14.77 19.27 20.42
C GLY A 495 -13.54 18.81 19.64
N GLU A 496 -12.72 19.74 19.20
CA GLU A 496 -11.54 19.49 18.36
C GLU A 496 -10.53 18.53 18.99
N HIS A 497 -10.33 18.58 20.32
CA HIS A 497 -9.42 17.68 21.00
C HIS A 497 -9.89 16.21 20.95
N LEU A 498 -11.19 15.98 21.00
CA LEU A 498 -11.75 14.63 20.83
C LEU A 498 -11.54 14.13 19.40
N GLU A 499 -11.77 14.98 18.40
CA GLU A 499 -11.55 14.62 16.99
C GLU A 499 -10.10 14.25 16.73
N LEU A 500 -9.15 15.05 17.22
CA LEU A 500 -7.71 14.76 17.11
C LEU A 500 -7.33 13.45 17.82
N ALA A 501 -7.87 13.18 19.01
CA ALA A 501 -7.60 11.95 19.74
C ALA A 501 -8.19 10.71 19.03
N LEU A 502 -9.37 10.82 18.42
CA LEU A 502 -9.98 9.74 17.63
C LEU A 502 -9.21 9.46 16.34
N GLU A 503 -8.67 10.51 15.68
CA GLU A 503 -7.81 10.36 14.51
C GLU A 503 -6.46 9.73 14.90
N GLN A 504 -5.86 10.19 16.00
CA GLN A 504 -4.61 9.62 16.52
C GLN A 504 -4.77 8.14 16.92
N LEU A 505 -5.91 7.78 17.53
CA LEU A 505 -6.23 6.38 17.82
C LEU A 505 -6.31 5.56 16.51
N ALA A 506 -6.97 6.10 15.48
CA ALA A 506 -7.09 5.42 14.19
C ALA A 506 -5.71 5.12 13.56
N ILE A 507 -4.75 6.04 13.69
CA ILE A 507 -3.37 5.81 13.26
C ILE A 507 -2.76 4.63 14.03
N CYS A 508 -2.97 4.56 15.36
CA CYS A 508 -2.48 3.44 16.17
C CYS A 508 -3.14 2.09 15.82
N GLU A 509 -4.36 2.09 15.29
CA GLU A 509 -5.13 0.93 14.86
C GLU A 509 -4.66 0.35 13.51
N GLY A 510 -3.76 1.03 12.77
CA GLY A 510 -3.24 0.62 11.47
C GLY A 510 -2.56 -0.75 11.48
N SER A 511 -2.68 -1.49 10.38
CA SER A 511 -2.11 -2.84 10.22
C SER A 511 -0.59 -2.85 10.14
N ASP A 512 0.00 -1.78 9.65
CA ASP A 512 1.43 -1.66 9.33
C ASP A 512 2.34 -1.93 10.52
N TRP A 513 1.92 -1.53 11.72
CA TRP A 513 2.70 -1.74 12.93
C TRP A 513 2.97 -3.22 13.16
N CYS A 514 1.91 -4.02 13.20
CA CYS A 514 2.01 -5.47 13.40
C CYS A 514 2.68 -6.21 12.24
N TRP A 515 2.63 -5.69 11.03
CA TRP A 515 3.38 -6.23 9.89
C TRP A 515 4.87 -6.29 10.20
N TRP A 516 5.41 -5.21 10.76
CA TRP A 516 6.84 -5.08 11.00
C TRP A 516 7.32 -5.69 12.33
N PHE A 517 6.43 -5.96 13.30
CA PHE A 517 6.83 -6.58 14.57
C PHE A 517 7.25 -8.04 14.39
N GLY A 518 8.29 -8.45 15.13
CA GLY A 518 8.81 -9.80 15.14
C GLY A 518 10.24 -9.92 14.62
N ASP A 519 10.93 -10.96 15.10
CA ASP A 519 12.37 -11.18 14.89
C ASP A 519 12.74 -11.61 13.47
N TYR A 520 11.80 -12.05 12.68
CA TYR A 520 11.99 -12.43 11.28
C TYR A 520 12.09 -11.24 10.31
N ASN A 521 11.67 -10.04 10.72
CA ASN A 521 11.80 -8.82 9.94
C ASN A 521 13.20 -8.18 10.08
N PRO A 522 13.65 -7.35 9.10
CA PRO A 522 14.95 -6.67 9.18
C PRO A 522 15.03 -5.72 10.37
N ALA A 523 16.15 -5.72 11.10
CA ALA A 523 16.32 -4.96 12.33
C ALA A 523 16.06 -3.44 12.18
N VAL A 524 16.47 -2.83 11.05
CA VAL A 524 16.28 -1.40 10.80
C VAL A 524 14.80 -1.07 10.66
N ALA A 525 14.05 -1.87 9.87
CA ALA A 525 12.63 -1.66 9.67
C ALA A 525 11.85 -1.85 10.98
N VAL A 526 12.12 -2.94 11.74
CA VAL A 526 11.48 -3.16 13.04
C VAL A 526 11.73 -1.96 13.96
N SER A 527 12.98 -1.49 14.06
CA SER A 527 13.35 -0.37 14.93
C SER A 527 12.61 0.93 14.54
N ASP A 528 12.51 1.25 13.24
CA ASP A 528 11.85 2.46 12.77
C ASP A 528 10.34 2.41 13.04
N PHE A 529 9.67 1.29 12.70
CA PHE A 529 8.22 1.14 12.87
C PHE A 529 7.81 0.97 14.34
N GLU A 530 8.57 0.23 15.13
CA GLU A 530 8.32 0.04 16.58
C GLU A 530 8.42 1.37 17.33
N ARG A 531 9.47 2.15 17.06
CA ARG A 531 9.65 3.48 17.64
C ARG A 531 8.51 4.41 17.23
N LEU A 532 8.09 4.40 15.97
CA LEU A 532 7.01 5.25 15.48
C LEU A 532 5.67 4.85 16.11
N TYR A 533 5.40 3.56 16.25
CA TYR A 533 4.21 3.05 16.92
C TYR A 533 4.10 3.51 18.38
N ARG A 534 5.17 3.31 19.17
CA ARG A 534 5.21 3.80 20.56
C ARG A 534 5.06 5.31 20.65
N HIS A 535 5.62 6.04 19.71
CA HIS A 535 5.45 7.48 19.61
C HIS A 535 3.99 7.86 19.35
N HIS A 536 3.32 7.22 18.40
CA HIS A 536 1.89 7.47 18.15
C HIS A 536 1.01 7.17 19.36
N LEU A 537 1.28 6.09 20.09
CA LEU A 537 0.60 5.81 21.36
C LEU A 537 0.89 6.89 22.41
N ALA A 538 2.13 7.34 22.54
CA ALA A 538 2.49 8.42 23.48
C ALA A 538 1.74 9.72 23.17
N VAL A 539 1.68 10.13 21.91
CA VAL A 539 0.90 11.29 21.45
C VAL A 539 -0.58 11.15 21.80
N LEU A 540 -1.13 9.93 21.70
CA LEU A 540 -2.53 9.69 22.11
C LEU A 540 -2.73 9.97 23.62
N TYR A 541 -1.81 9.51 24.49
CA TYR A 541 -1.86 9.82 25.92
C TYR A 541 -1.74 11.33 26.19
N GLU A 542 -0.86 12.02 25.49
CA GLU A 542 -0.70 13.47 25.60
C GLU A 542 -1.96 14.24 25.18
N LEU A 543 -2.62 13.82 24.09
CA LEU A 543 -3.90 14.39 23.64
C LEU A 543 -5.03 14.17 24.66
N MET A 544 -4.98 13.08 25.43
CA MET A 544 -5.91 12.85 26.54
C MET A 544 -5.60 13.67 27.80
N GLY A 545 -4.45 14.36 27.84
CA GLY A 545 -3.95 15.03 29.04
C GLY A 545 -3.52 14.05 30.14
N GLU A 546 -3.14 12.84 29.77
CA GLU A 546 -2.67 11.79 30.68
C GLU A 546 -1.16 11.60 30.60
N PRO A 547 -0.49 11.19 31.70
CA PRO A 547 0.93 10.90 31.66
C PRO A 547 1.20 9.70 30.73
N VAL A 548 2.23 9.83 29.89
CA VAL A 548 2.67 8.75 29.01
C VAL A 548 3.18 7.57 29.87
N PRO A 549 2.64 6.35 29.70
CA PRO A 549 3.09 5.19 30.46
C PRO A 549 4.58 4.89 30.25
N GLU A 550 5.31 4.58 31.31
CA GLU A 550 6.75 4.25 31.24
C GLU A 550 7.06 3.10 30.27
N VAL A 551 6.13 2.15 30.10
CA VAL A 551 6.30 1.03 29.17
C VAL A 551 6.51 1.49 27.72
N LEU A 552 5.98 2.65 27.32
CA LEU A 552 6.17 3.22 25.98
C LEU A 552 7.58 3.82 25.77
N SER A 553 8.41 3.94 26.82
CA SER A 553 9.81 4.30 26.70
C SER A 553 10.72 3.09 26.40
N ARG A 554 10.19 1.86 26.51
CA ARG A 554 10.95 0.61 26.36
C ARG A 554 10.64 -0.06 25.04
N VAL A 555 11.69 -0.50 24.34
CA VAL A 555 11.56 -1.30 23.12
C VAL A 555 10.97 -2.68 23.49
N PHE A 556 9.97 -3.14 22.75
CA PHE A 556 9.28 -4.42 23.03
C PHE A 556 9.45 -5.46 21.91
N THR A 557 9.90 -5.07 20.73
CA THR A 557 10.19 -5.99 19.61
C THR A 557 11.52 -5.65 18.94
N HIS A 558 12.23 -6.66 18.49
CA HIS A 558 13.53 -6.52 17.83
C HIS A 558 13.54 -7.36 16.56
N GLY A 559 14.04 -6.77 15.47
CA GLY A 559 14.27 -7.47 14.22
C GLY A 559 15.65 -8.13 14.20
N GLY A 560 15.76 -9.22 13.48
CA GLY A 560 17.00 -9.97 13.27
C GLY A 560 17.01 -10.73 11.96
N GLY A 561 15.88 -10.68 11.22
CA GLY A 561 15.67 -11.40 9.97
C GLY A 561 16.42 -10.79 8.79
N HIS A 562 16.54 -11.61 7.75
CA HIS A 562 17.12 -11.18 6.49
C HIS A 562 16.09 -10.42 5.64
N PRO A 563 16.45 -9.33 4.93
CA PRO A 563 15.53 -8.59 4.08
C PRO A 563 14.77 -9.42 3.03
N ALA A 564 15.36 -10.54 2.59
CA ALA A 564 14.71 -11.46 1.67
C ALA A 564 13.61 -12.34 2.31
N ALA A 565 13.62 -12.49 3.64
CA ALA A 565 12.64 -13.30 4.37
C ALA A 565 11.52 -12.45 5.02
N GLY A 566 11.82 -11.17 5.30
CA GLY A 566 10.87 -10.20 5.85
C GLY A 566 10.99 -8.89 5.09
N GLY A 567 10.03 -8.57 4.25
CA GLY A 567 10.03 -7.36 3.42
C GLY A 567 8.65 -6.73 3.34
N THR A 568 8.51 -5.80 2.41
CA THR A 568 7.26 -5.09 2.12
C THR A 568 6.18 -5.98 1.51
N MET A 569 6.56 -7.12 0.92
CA MET A 569 5.62 -8.05 0.27
C MET A 569 5.74 -9.47 0.83
N ARG A 570 4.62 -10.18 0.86
CA ARG A 570 4.52 -11.62 1.17
C ARG A 570 3.63 -12.31 0.16
N ARG A 571 3.90 -13.59 -0.09
CA ARG A 571 3.08 -14.42 -0.98
C ARG A 571 1.71 -14.73 -0.37
N GLY A 572 0.71 -15.00 -1.21
CA GLY A 572 -0.64 -15.37 -0.79
C GLY A 572 -0.70 -16.75 -0.12
N SER A 573 0.19 -17.69 -0.48
CA SER A 573 0.31 -19.01 0.12
C SER A 573 1.71 -19.28 0.64
N GLU A 574 1.84 -20.03 1.74
CA GLU A 574 3.12 -20.62 2.15
C GLU A 574 3.49 -21.70 1.15
N ASP A 575 4.63 -21.55 0.47
CA ASP A 575 5.27 -22.67 -0.21
C ASP A 575 5.73 -23.65 0.89
N HIS A 576 5.09 -24.82 0.98
CA HIS A 576 5.64 -25.95 1.70
C HIS A 576 6.93 -26.36 0.98
N GLN A 577 8.09 -25.83 1.42
CA GLN A 577 9.41 -26.34 1.08
C GLN A 577 9.71 -27.61 1.85
#